data_a2620224285f99e814439a20c7b1fa41
#
_entry.id   a2620224285f99e814439a20c7b1fa41
#
_cell.length_a   1.000
_cell.length_b   1.000
_cell.length_c   1.000
_cell.angle_alpha   90.00
_cell.angle_beta   90.00
_cell.angle_gamma   90.00
#
_symmetry.space_group_name_H-M   'P 1'
#
loop_
_entity.id
_entity.type
_entity.pdbx_description
1 polymer ?
#
loop_
_entity_poly.entity_id
_entity_poly.type
_entity_poly.pdbx_seq_one_letter_code
_entity_poly.pdbx_strand_id
1 'polypeptide(L)'
;MKQTIKTSRVAGQLEKMFRALNSRFFGGELPEVVISLKKTAGAYGHFTTGKVWRAGEERRYEINISSASLNQECAFLAGVLVHEMVHEYCAEHGIKDTSNNGVYHNKNFKHIAETHGLEV
;
A
#
# COMPACT_ATOMS: atom_id res chain seq x y z
N MET A 1 0.57 -7.37 25.21
CA MET A 1 0.21 -8.70 24.73
C MET A 1 -1.04 -8.67 23.88
N LYS A 2 -2.15 -8.17 24.41
CA LYS A 2 -3.39 -8.07 23.63
C LYS A 2 -3.19 -7.24 22.36
N GLN A 3 -2.44 -6.13 22.44
CA GLN A 3 -2.17 -5.29 21.28
C GLN A 3 -1.34 -6.03 20.22
N THR A 4 -0.36 -6.83 20.65
CA THR A 4 0.44 -7.60 19.71
C THR A 4 -0.42 -8.60 18.94
N ILE A 5 -1.32 -9.28 19.64
CA ILE A 5 -2.25 -10.23 19.00
C ILE A 5 -3.18 -9.50 18.05
N LYS A 6 -3.73 -8.34 18.47
CA LYS A 6 -4.59 -7.52 17.61
C LYS A 6 -3.85 -7.02 16.38
N THR A 7 -2.62 -6.56 16.55
CA THR A 7 -1.81 -6.04 15.47
C THR A 7 -1.54 -7.12 14.42
N SER A 8 -1.17 -8.32 14.86
CA SER A 8 -0.94 -9.45 13.95
C SER A 8 -2.21 -9.83 13.20
N ARG A 9 -3.36 -9.82 13.88
CA ARG A 9 -4.63 -10.11 13.25
C ARG A 9 -5.00 -9.06 12.21
N VAL A 10 -4.81 -7.79 12.54
CA VAL A 10 -5.10 -6.70 11.63
C VAL A 10 -4.19 -6.75 10.41
N ALA A 11 -2.89 -7.01 10.62
CA ALA A 11 -1.97 -7.16 9.49
C ALA A 11 -2.42 -8.28 8.56
N GLY A 12 -2.84 -9.42 9.11
CA GLY A 12 -3.35 -10.53 8.32
C GLY A 12 -4.62 -10.16 7.54
N GLN A 13 -5.51 -9.39 8.14
CA GLN A 13 -6.71 -8.91 7.47
C GLN A 13 -6.37 -7.93 6.35
N LEU A 14 -5.40 -7.06 6.57
CA LEU A 14 -4.96 -6.12 5.53
C LEU A 14 -4.27 -6.84 4.38
N GLU A 15 -3.54 -7.92 4.66
CA GLU A 15 -2.96 -8.74 3.61
C GLU A 15 -4.04 -9.40 2.74
N LYS A 16 -5.12 -9.88 3.36
CA LYS A 16 -6.26 -10.42 2.62
C LYS A 16 -6.94 -9.33 1.79
N MET A 17 -7.09 -8.15 2.37
CA MET A 17 -7.65 -7.01 1.66
C MET A 17 -6.78 -6.62 0.46
N PHE A 18 -5.46 -6.61 0.64
CA PHE A 18 -4.51 -6.37 -0.45
C PHE A 18 -4.76 -7.32 -1.62
N ARG A 19 -4.87 -8.61 -1.33
CA ARG A 19 -5.07 -9.61 -2.39
C ARG A 19 -6.40 -9.41 -3.12
N ALA A 20 -7.46 -9.08 -2.37
CA ALA A 20 -8.76 -8.81 -2.96
C ALA A 20 -8.73 -7.58 -3.86
N LEU A 21 -8.09 -6.50 -3.40
CA LEU A 21 -7.97 -5.27 -4.17
C LEU A 21 -7.07 -5.47 -5.38
N ASN A 22 -6.00 -6.24 -5.23
CA ASN A 22 -5.10 -6.57 -6.33
C ASN A 22 -5.86 -7.31 -7.43
N SER A 23 -6.65 -8.31 -7.06
CA SER A 23 -7.45 -9.06 -8.02
C SER A 23 -8.47 -8.15 -8.72
N ARG A 24 -9.14 -7.28 -7.96
CA ARG A 24 -10.22 -6.45 -8.50
C ARG A 24 -9.71 -5.32 -9.39
N PHE A 25 -8.70 -4.59 -8.96
CA PHE A 25 -8.27 -3.36 -9.64
C PHE A 25 -7.01 -3.50 -10.47
N PHE A 26 -6.18 -4.50 -10.19
CA PHE A 26 -4.88 -4.65 -10.84
C PHE A 26 -4.71 -6.00 -11.54
N GLY A 27 -5.81 -6.74 -11.68
CA GLY A 27 -5.78 -8.04 -12.37
C GLY A 27 -4.88 -9.08 -11.71
N GLY A 28 -4.59 -8.90 -10.43
CA GLY A 28 -3.71 -9.81 -9.70
C GLY A 28 -2.23 -9.67 -10.03
N GLU A 29 -1.84 -8.63 -10.77
CA GLU A 29 -0.46 -8.55 -11.24
C GLU A 29 0.53 -7.95 -10.24
N LEU A 30 0.05 -7.28 -9.18
CA LEU A 30 0.97 -6.70 -8.21
C LEU A 30 1.64 -7.79 -7.37
N PRO A 31 2.97 -7.70 -7.16
CA PRO A 31 3.65 -8.62 -6.26
C PRO A 31 3.13 -8.49 -4.82
N GLU A 32 3.21 -9.58 -4.07
CA GLU A 32 2.88 -9.55 -2.64
C GLU A 32 3.77 -8.54 -1.92
N VAL A 33 3.21 -7.90 -0.90
CA VAL A 33 3.92 -6.92 -0.10
C VAL A 33 3.98 -7.39 1.34
N VAL A 34 4.89 -6.79 2.11
CA VAL A 34 4.86 -6.89 3.57
C VAL A 34 4.08 -5.69 4.08
N ILE A 35 3.07 -5.95 4.89
CA ILE A 35 2.28 -4.87 5.50
C ILE A 35 2.77 -4.67 6.92
N SER A 36 3.17 -3.44 7.23
CA SER A 36 3.61 -3.06 8.55
C SER A 36 2.64 -2.05 9.16
N LEU A 37 2.64 -1.98 10.48
CA LEU A 37 1.70 -1.15 11.24
C LEU A 37 2.43 -0.22 12.18
N LYS A 38 3.32 0.58 11.63
CA LYS A 38 4.10 1.55 12.41
C LYS A 38 3.42 2.91 12.38
N LYS A 39 3.45 3.60 13.50
CA LYS A 39 2.93 4.96 13.55
C LYS A 39 3.76 5.86 12.64
N THR A 40 3.08 6.59 11.77
CA THR A 40 3.72 7.53 10.86
C THR A 40 3.09 8.91 11.05
N ALA A 41 3.91 9.88 11.42
CA ALA A 41 3.43 11.24 11.63
C ALA A 41 2.97 11.84 10.31
N GLY A 42 1.76 12.40 10.31
CA GLY A 42 1.23 13.13 9.17
C GLY A 42 0.79 12.31 7.99
N ALA A 43 0.75 10.97 8.12
CA ALA A 43 0.32 10.12 7.02
C ALA A 43 -0.47 8.93 7.53
N TYR A 44 -1.45 8.49 6.73
CA TYR A 44 -2.23 7.28 7.05
C TYR A 44 -1.54 6.02 6.55
N GLY A 45 -0.73 6.14 5.52
CA GLY A 45 0.01 5.02 4.97
C GLY A 45 1.24 5.50 4.24
N HIS A 46 2.12 4.55 3.89
CA HIS A 46 3.37 4.85 3.20
C HIS A 46 3.82 3.65 2.40
N PHE A 47 4.30 3.89 1.20
CA PHE A 47 4.91 2.87 0.36
C PHE A 47 6.42 3.10 0.33
N THR A 48 7.18 2.07 0.65
CA THR A 48 8.65 2.15 0.57
C THR A 48 9.09 1.75 -0.83
N THR A 49 9.67 2.70 -1.56
CA THR A 49 10.23 2.42 -2.88
C THR A 49 11.39 1.44 -2.74
N GLY A 50 11.40 0.44 -3.62
CA GLY A 50 12.38 -0.63 -3.55
C GLY A 50 11.90 -1.79 -2.70
N LYS A 51 12.35 -2.97 -3.05
CA LYS A 51 11.97 -4.20 -2.36
C LYS A 51 12.93 -4.44 -1.21
N VAL A 52 12.56 -3.97 -0.02
CA VAL A 52 13.45 -3.98 1.15
C VAL A 52 13.33 -5.25 2.00
N TRP A 53 12.27 -6.02 1.82
CA TRP A 53 12.09 -7.26 2.58
C TRP A 53 12.51 -8.47 1.76
N ARG A 54 13.06 -9.48 2.45
CA ARG A 54 13.40 -10.76 1.84
C ARG A 54 12.52 -11.85 2.42
N ALA A 55 11.98 -12.68 1.52
CA ALA A 55 11.25 -13.88 1.88
C ALA A 55 11.89 -15.03 1.10
N GLY A 56 12.90 -15.67 1.71
CA GLY A 56 13.74 -16.62 1.01
C GLY A 56 14.58 -15.90 -0.04
N GLU A 57 14.44 -16.28 -1.30
CA GLU A 57 15.12 -15.61 -2.40
C GLU A 57 14.29 -14.48 -3.00
N GLU A 58 13.04 -14.37 -2.62
CA GLU A 58 12.12 -13.36 -3.10
C GLU A 58 12.30 -12.07 -2.31
N ARG A 59 12.20 -10.94 -2.99
CA ARG A 59 12.19 -9.63 -2.35
C ARG A 59 10.81 -9.03 -2.46
N ARG A 60 10.40 -8.27 -1.43
CA ARG A 60 9.08 -7.66 -1.37
C ARG A 60 9.13 -6.20 -1.00
N TYR A 61 8.20 -5.45 -1.56
CA TYR A 61 7.94 -4.07 -1.13
C TYR A 61 7.26 -4.06 0.23
N GLU A 62 7.36 -2.93 0.90
CA GLU A 62 6.64 -2.71 2.15
C GLU A 62 5.57 -1.63 1.94
N ILE A 63 4.36 -1.92 2.40
CA ILE A 63 3.32 -0.91 2.58
C ILE A 63 3.09 -0.78 4.08
N ASN A 64 3.30 0.42 4.61
CA ASN A 64 3.00 0.70 6.00
C ASN A 64 1.63 1.36 6.10
N ILE A 65 0.75 0.80 6.93
CA ILE A 65 -0.50 1.45 7.30
C ILE A 65 -0.27 2.02 8.70
N SER A 66 -0.43 3.32 8.86
CA SER A 66 -0.17 3.95 10.16
C SER A 66 -1.07 3.36 11.23
N SER A 67 -0.49 2.99 12.36
CA SER A 67 -1.27 2.45 13.47
C SER A 67 -2.33 3.45 13.96
N ALA A 68 -2.12 4.74 13.73
CA ALA A 68 -3.10 5.76 14.09
C ALA A 68 -4.37 5.70 13.25
N SER A 69 -4.35 5.03 12.08
CA SER A 69 -5.53 4.90 11.24
C SER A 69 -6.32 3.62 11.46
N LEU A 70 -5.88 2.76 12.39
CA LEU A 70 -6.54 1.45 12.59
C LEU A 70 -7.92 1.54 13.22
N ASN A 71 -8.29 2.70 13.78
CA ASN A 71 -9.62 2.93 14.32
C ASN A 71 -10.59 3.48 13.26
N GLN A 72 -10.15 3.63 12.02
CA GLN A 72 -10.99 4.10 10.94
C GLN A 72 -11.81 2.97 10.35
N GLU A 73 -12.83 3.32 9.59
CA GLU A 73 -13.69 2.35 8.95
C GLU A 73 -12.93 1.53 7.90
N CYS A 74 -13.41 0.33 7.64
CA CYS A 74 -12.81 -0.58 6.68
C CYS A 74 -12.68 0.04 5.29
N ALA A 75 -13.70 0.79 4.84
CA ALA A 75 -13.65 1.46 3.55
C ALA A 75 -12.53 2.51 3.50
N PHE A 76 -12.29 3.21 4.60
CA PHE A 76 -11.20 4.17 4.68
C PHE A 76 -9.84 3.46 4.55
N LEU A 77 -9.67 2.36 5.28
CA LEU A 77 -8.43 1.59 5.23
C LEU A 77 -8.20 1.00 3.83
N ALA A 78 -9.26 0.55 3.17
CA ALA A 78 -9.16 0.07 1.80
C ALA A 78 -8.69 1.17 0.87
N GLY A 79 -9.19 2.39 1.05
CA GLY A 79 -8.76 3.55 0.28
C GLY A 79 -7.28 3.87 0.48
N VAL A 80 -6.83 3.85 1.74
CA VAL A 80 -5.41 4.07 2.06
C VAL A 80 -4.56 2.99 1.39
N LEU A 81 -4.97 1.74 1.52
CA LEU A 81 -4.21 0.62 0.98
C LEU A 81 -4.12 0.69 -0.56
N VAL A 82 -5.24 0.96 -1.22
CA VAL A 82 -5.27 1.05 -2.68
C VAL A 82 -4.42 2.23 -3.18
N HIS A 83 -4.39 3.32 -2.44
CA HIS A 83 -3.52 4.45 -2.76
C HIS A 83 -2.05 4.02 -2.80
N GLU A 84 -1.61 3.27 -1.78
CA GLU A 84 -0.23 2.77 -1.75
C GLU A 84 0.01 1.71 -2.84
N MET A 85 -1.02 0.96 -3.21
CA MET A 85 -0.91 -0.02 -4.29
C MET A 85 -0.69 0.64 -5.65
N VAL A 86 -1.21 1.84 -5.87
CA VAL A 86 -0.89 2.61 -7.08
C VAL A 86 0.60 2.96 -7.11
N HIS A 87 1.16 3.34 -5.97
CA HIS A 87 2.61 3.57 -5.88
C HIS A 87 3.40 2.29 -6.19
N GLU A 88 2.93 1.15 -5.70
CA GLU A 88 3.57 -0.13 -5.99
C GLU A 88 3.53 -0.43 -7.49
N TYR A 89 2.37 -0.21 -8.12
CA TYR A 89 2.23 -0.41 -9.58
C TYR A 89 3.25 0.44 -10.32
N CYS A 90 3.34 1.72 -9.96
CA CYS A 90 4.27 2.63 -10.60
C CYS A 90 5.72 2.20 -10.40
N ALA A 91 6.08 1.80 -9.18
CA ALA A 91 7.43 1.32 -8.91
C ALA A 91 7.76 0.07 -9.71
N GLU A 92 6.82 -0.87 -9.81
CA GLU A 92 7.02 -2.13 -10.53
C GLU A 92 7.19 -1.89 -12.03
N HIS A 93 6.53 -0.87 -12.58
CA HIS A 93 6.59 -0.55 -14.00
C HIS A 93 7.58 0.58 -14.34
N GLY A 94 8.37 1.04 -13.35
CA GLY A 94 9.35 2.09 -13.58
C GLY A 94 8.72 3.43 -13.94
N ILE A 95 7.51 3.71 -13.45
CA ILE A 95 6.79 4.95 -13.70
C ILE A 95 7.08 5.93 -12.57
N LYS A 96 7.50 7.14 -12.92
CA LYS A 96 7.70 8.19 -11.93
C LYS A 96 6.33 8.80 -11.57
N ASP A 97 5.89 8.57 -10.35
CA ASP A 97 4.54 8.94 -9.89
C ASP A 97 4.53 10.14 -8.94
N THR A 98 5.71 10.64 -8.57
CA THR A 98 5.83 11.79 -7.67
C THR A 98 6.84 12.79 -8.24
N SER A 99 6.71 14.03 -7.78
CA SER A 99 7.61 15.13 -8.13
C SER A 99 8.14 15.78 -6.84
N ASN A 100 9.18 16.60 -6.96
CA ASN A 100 9.80 17.28 -5.82
C ASN A 100 10.20 16.29 -4.72
N ASN A 101 10.98 15.29 -5.09
CA ASN A 101 11.50 14.27 -4.14
C ASN A 101 10.38 13.56 -3.38
N GLY A 102 9.26 13.29 -4.07
CA GLY A 102 8.15 12.54 -3.49
C GLY A 102 7.13 13.39 -2.77
N VAL A 103 7.27 14.73 -2.79
CA VAL A 103 6.34 15.60 -2.08
C VAL A 103 4.97 15.66 -2.76
N TYR A 104 4.93 15.65 -4.09
CA TYR A 104 3.69 15.76 -4.84
C TYR A 104 3.46 14.55 -5.73
N HIS A 105 2.23 14.04 -5.74
CA HIS A 105 1.80 13.08 -6.75
C HIS A 105 1.69 13.80 -8.08
N ASN A 106 2.21 13.21 -9.14
CA ASN A 106 2.20 13.85 -10.44
C ASN A 106 1.09 13.28 -11.33
N LYS A 107 1.03 13.73 -12.58
CA LYS A 107 0.01 13.30 -13.55
C LYS A 107 0.04 11.79 -13.79
N ASN A 108 1.22 11.17 -13.67
CA ASN A 108 1.35 9.72 -13.88
C ASN A 108 0.60 8.95 -12.80
N PHE A 109 0.73 9.38 -11.53
CA PHE A 109 -0.02 8.76 -10.44
C PHE A 109 -1.52 8.79 -10.72
N LYS A 110 -2.03 9.97 -11.05
CA LYS A 110 -3.46 10.13 -11.34
C LYS A 110 -3.90 9.28 -12.53
N HIS A 111 -3.11 9.28 -13.60
CA HIS A 111 -3.42 8.51 -14.81
C HIS A 111 -3.50 7.02 -14.50
N ILE A 112 -2.52 6.48 -13.80
CA ILE A 112 -2.50 5.07 -13.44
C ILE A 112 -3.69 4.72 -12.55
N ALA A 113 -3.98 5.55 -11.55
CA ALA A 113 -5.13 5.32 -10.69
C ALA A 113 -6.43 5.26 -11.51
N GLU A 114 -6.63 6.25 -12.37
CA GLU A 114 -7.85 6.33 -13.17
C GLU A 114 -7.98 5.19 -14.18
N THR A 115 -6.88 4.75 -14.79
CA THR A 115 -6.92 3.63 -15.73
C THR A 115 -7.28 2.32 -15.04
N HIS A 116 -7.12 2.24 -13.73
CA HIS A 116 -7.50 1.06 -12.94
C HIS A 116 -8.87 1.23 -12.25
N GLY A 117 -9.62 2.25 -12.64
CA GLY A 117 -10.98 2.45 -12.13
C GLY A 117 -11.05 3.13 -10.78
N LEU A 118 -9.99 3.83 -10.38
CA LEU A 118 -9.92 4.51 -9.10
C LEU A 118 -10.10 6.01 -9.27
N GLU A 119 -10.71 6.66 -8.28
CA GLU A 119 -10.79 8.11 -8.24
C GLU A 119 -9.63 8.68 -7.42
N VAL A 120 -9.13 9.81 -7.85
CA VAL A 120 -8.00 10.46 -7.18
C VAL A 120 -8.40 11.86 -6.71
#